data_156e4daddb259ca5b19668dbcf4d181e
#
_entry.id   156e4daddb259ca5b19668dbcf4d181e
#
_cell.length_a   1.000
_cell.length_b   1.000
_cell.length_c   1.000
_cell.angle_alpha   90.00
_cell.angle_beta   90.00
_cell.angle_gamma   90.00
#
_symmetry.space_group_name_H-M   'P 1'
#
loop_
_entity.id
_entity.type
_entity.pdbx_description
1 polymer ?
#
loop_
_entity_poly.entity_id
_entity_poly.type
_entity_poly.pdbx_seq_one_letter_code
_entity_poly.pdbx_strand_id
1 'polypeptide(L)'
;MFYWLQKNLPRIVISPSFAVILWFVYGFILWTFYVSFTKSKMLPRYDFWGIEQHFRLWSNPRWFNAVENLLIFTVLFVVVCILIGILLSILLDQKIRAEGFLRTIYLYPMALSFIVTGTAWKWMLNPTMGIEKLVTDWGFTDFTFDWLVSREMSIYTIVIAAVWQSSGFIMALFLAGLRSIDDEIVKAAKIDGASLYSIYITIILPMMRPVFMSSIVILLHISIKSYDLVIALTAGGPGTSSDMPAVFMTQMAFHRSEIGLASASAAMMFLTVLAVVVPYLYSELRRQDANS
;
A
#
# COMPACT_ATOMS: atom_id res chain seq x y z
N MET A 1 46.58 14.88 -10.77
CA MET A 1 45.51 14.28 -11.61
C MET A 1 45.01 12.94 -11.05
N PHE A 2 45.88 11.99 -10.72
CA PHE A 2 45.52 10.67 -10.15
C PHE A 2 44.79 10.75 -8.81
N TYR A 3 45.22 11.60 -7.88
CA TYR A 3 44.61 11.77 -6.57
C TYR A 3 43.17 12.35 -6.64
N TRP A 4 42.94 13.30 -7.57
CA TRP A 4 41.60 13.85 -7.82
C TRP A 4 40.66 12.81 -8.42
N LEU A 5 41.15 11.99 -9.35
CA LEU A 5 40.39 10.84 -9.92
C LEU A 5 40.01 9.83 -8.85
N GLN A 6 40.96 9.41 -7.99
CA GLN A 6 40.68 8.48 -6.91
C GLN A 6 39.63 9.02 -5.92
N LYS A 7 39.71 10.29 -5.55
CA LYS A 7 38.75 10.95 -4.65
C LYS A 7 37.36 11.08 -5.25
N ASN A 8 37.24 11.26 -6.56
CA ASN A 8 35.98 11.46 -7.26
C ASN A 8 35.50 10.20 -8.00
N LEU A 9 36.26 9.12 -8.02
CA LEU A 9 35.93 7.88 -8.72
C LEU A 9 34.51 7.35 -8.36
N PRO A 10 34.11 7.28 -7.07
CA PRO A 10 32.76 6.84 -6.73
C PRO A 10 31.66 7.74 -7.33
N ARG A 11 31.88 9.07 -7.35
CA ARG A 11 30.93 10.02 -7.93
C ARG A 11 30.85 9.89 -9.44
N ILE A 12 32.01 9.69 -10.12
CA ILE A 12 32.09 9.54 -11.58
C ILE A 12 31.42 8.24 -12.01
N VAL A 13 31.61 7.14 -11.27
CA VAL A 13 31.02 5.84 -11.57
C VAL A 13 29.50 5.84 -11.35
N ILE A 14 29.00 6.55 -10.32
CA ILE A 14 27.56 6.63 -10.01
C ILE A 14 26.85 7.68 -10.89
N SER A 15 27.56 8.72 -11.38
CA SER A 15 26.95 9.84 -12.09
C SER A 15 26.14 9.45 -13.34
N PRO A 16 26.54 8.47 -14.20
CA PRO A 16 25.71 8.08 -15.34
C PRO A 16 24.37 7.48 -14.91
N SER A 17 24.38 6.57 -13.92
CA SER A 17 23.15 5.97 -13.39
C SER A 17 22.25 7.03 -12.77
N PHE A 18 22.83 7.96 -12.02
CA PHE A 18 22.08 9.06 -11.40
C PHE A 18 21.51 10.02 -12.45
N ALA A 19 22.26 10.35 -13.51
CA ALA A 19 21.79 11.16 -14.62
C ALA A 19 20.62 10.51 -15.36
N VAL A 20 20.70 9.18 -15.61
CA VAL A 20 19.61 8.42 -16.23
C VAL A 20 18.34 8.46 -15.35
N ILE A 21 18.48 8.23 -14.05
CA ILE A 21 17.34 8.30 -13.10
C ILE A 21 16.74 9.71 -13.10
N LEU A 22 17.56 10.75 -12.99
CA LEU A 22 17.08 12.14 -13.02
C LEU A 22 16.33 12.44 -14.30
N TRP A 23 16.87 12.08 -15.44
CA TRP A 23 16.26 12.37 -16.72
C TRP A 23 14.95 11.60 -16.94
N PHE A 24 14.96 10.29 -16.74
CA PHE A 24 13.79 9.48 -17.05
C PHE A 24 12.71 9.57 -15.96
N VAL A 25 13.06 9.51 -14.68
CA VAL A 25 12.04 9.53 -13.60
C VAL A 25 11.48 10.93 -13.42
N TYR A 26 12.34 11.90 -13.13
CA TYR A 26 11.86 13.26 -12.88
C TYR A 26 11.38 13.97 -14.15
N GLY A 27 12.04 13.72 -15.28
CA GLY A 27 11.59 14.23 -16.59
C GLY A 27 10.21 13.71 -16.94
N PHE A 28 9.93 12.41 -16.70
CA PHE A 28 8.62 11.82 -16.94
C PHE A 28 7.54 12.35 -15.98
N ILE A 29 7.88 12.55 -14.71
CA ILE A 29 6.97 13.19 -13.75
C ILE A 29 6.60 14.60 -14.21
N LEU A 30 7.59 15.43 -14.55
CA LEU A 30 7.37 16.79 -15.04
C LEU A 30 6.53 16.79 -16.33
N TRP A 31 6.84 15.87 -17.25
CA TRP A 31 6.06 15.73 -18.48
C TRP A 31 4.61 15.33 -18.19
N THR A 32 4.35 14.42 -17.26
CA THR A 32 3.01 14.04 -16.84
C THR A 32 2.24 15.24 -16.26
N PHE A 33 2.89 16.03 -15.41
CA PHE A 33 2.31 17.28 -14.92
C PHE A 33 2.02 18.25 -16.05
N TYR A 34 2.95 18.44 -17.00
CA TYR A 34 2.71 19.32 -18.13
C TYR A 34 1.52 18.85 -18.96
N VAL A 35 1.43 17.56 -19.31
CA VAL A 35 0.33 16.98 -20.08
C VAL A 35 -1.02 17.14 -19.35
N SER A 36 -1.04 17.14 -18.02
CA SER A 36 -2.26 17.35 -17.22
C SER A 36 -2.89 18.72 -17.45
N PHE A 37 -2.15 19.70 -17.97
CA PHE A 37 -2.63 21.03 -18.32
C PHE A 37 -2.95 21.19 -19.82
N THR A 38 -2.97 20.11 -20.58
CA THR A 38 -3.17 20.15 -22.04
C THR A 38 -4.46 19.48 -22.47
N LYS A 39 -4.88 19.71 -23.73
CA LYS A 39 -5.99 19.01 -24.40
C LYS A 39 -5.58 17.67 -24.99
N SER A 40 -4.57 17.02 -24.45
CA SER A 40 -4.03 15.77 -25.00
C SER A 40 -5.07 14.66 -24.98
N LYS A 41 -5.25 14.06 -26.14
CA LYS A 41 -6.01 12.82 -26.38
C LYS A 41 -5.04 11.69 -26.69
N MET A 42 -5.46 10.72 -27.51
CA MET A 42 -4.64 9.56 -27.92
C MET A 42 -3.23 9.94 -28.42
N LEU A 43 -3.13 11.01 -29.21
CA LEU A 43 -1.86 11.62 -29.55
C LEU A 43 -1.65 12.86 -28.69
N PRO A 44 -0.46 13.03 -28.07
CA PRO A 44 -0.16 14.21 -27.27
C PRO A 44 -0.33 15.48 -28.12
N ARG A 45 -1.28 16.32 -27.72
CA ARG A 45 -1.44 17.68 -28.23
C ARG A 45 -1.00 18.62 -27.13
N TYR A 46 0.02 19.38 -27.39
CA TYR A 46 0.61 20.31 -26.39
C TYR A 46 -0.14 21.64 -26.30
N ASP A 47 -1.40 21.67 -26.76
CA ASP A 47 -2.26 22.87 -26.62
C ASP A 47 -2.57 23.05 -25.14
N PHE A 48 -2.01 24.11 -24.55
CA PHE A 48 -2.21 24.43 -23.14
C PHE A 48 -3.68 24.80 -22.87
N TRP A 49 -4.29 24.15 -21.90
CA TRP A 49 -5.70 24.33 -21.52
C TRP A 49 -5.88 24.77 -20.08
N GLY A 50 -4.81 25.11 -19.39
CA GLY A 50 -4.85 25.49 -17.97
C GLY A 50 -5.30 24.33 -17.08
N ILE A 51 -6.06 24.66 -16.04
CA ILE A 51 -6.50 23.70 -15.00
C ILE A 51 -7.81 22.97 -15.34
N GLU A 52 -8.29 23.09 -16.58
CA GLU A 52 -9.59 22.55 -17.02
C GLU A 52 -9.67 21.03 -16.85
N GLN A 53 -8.56 20.28 -17.10
CA GLN A 53 -8.54 18.84 -16.90
C GLN A 53 -8.74 18.46 -15.41
N HIS A 54 -8.25 19.28 -14.49
CA HIS A 54 -8.44 19.07 -13.06
C HIS A 54 -9.88 19.36 -12.64
N PHE A 55 -10.52 20.39 -13.21
CA PHE A 55 -11.96 20.63 -13.00
C PHE A 55 -12.81 19.50 -13.55
N ARG A 56 -12.52 19.01 -14.76
CA ARG A 56 -13.20 17.85 -15.35
C ARG A 56 -13.01 16.60 -14.49
N LEU A 57 -11.82 16.39 -13.91
CA LEU A 57 -11.52 15.27 -13.01
C LEU A 57 -12.41 15.33 -11.77
N TRP A 58 -12.42 16.47 -11.08
CA TRP A 58 -13.24 16.67 -9.88
C TRP A 58 -14.73 16.82 -10.12
N SER A 59 -15.16 16.96 -11.37
CA SER A 59 -16.58 16.91 -11.77
C SER A 59 -17.00 15.51 -12.24
N ASN A 60 -16.09 14.54 -12.27
CA ASN A 60 -16.37 13.19 -12.77
C ASN A 60 -16.85 12.25 -11.64
N PRO A 61 -18.12 11.77 -11.69
CA PRO A 61 -18.65 10.89 -10.63
C PRO A 61 -17.84 9.61 -10.42
N ARG A 62 -17.28 9.06 -11.51
CA ARG A 62 -16.44 7.85 -11.44
C ARG A 62 -15.13 8.12 -10.67
N TRP A 63 -14.55 9.32 -10.79
CA TRP A 63 -13.38 9.71 -10.03
C TRP A 63 -13.70 9.82 -8.54
N PHE A 64 -14.83 10.44 -8.18
CA PHE A 64 -15.25 10.51 -6.79
C PHE A 64 -15.44 9.13 -6.17
N ASN A 65 -16.13 8.24 -6.88
CA ASN A 65 -16.29 6.85 -6.44
C ASN A 65 -14.94 6.14 -6.26
N ALA A 66 -13.99 6.34 -7.19
CA ALA A 66 -12.66 5.76 -7.09
C ALA A 66 -11.86 6.30 -5.88
N VAL A 67 -11.98 7.60 -5.57
CA VAL A 67 -11.34 8.22 -4.39
C VAL A 67 -11.97 7.71 -3.10
N GLU A 68 -13.30 7.61 -3.04
CA GLU A 68 -14.02 7.06 -1.89
C GLU A 68 -13.61 5.62 -1.63
N ASN A 69 -13.57 4.77 -2.66
CA ASN A 69 -13.08 3.39 -2.56
C ASN A 69 -11.64 3.31 -2.07
N LEU A 70 -10.77 4.20 -2.55
CA LEU A 70 -9.38 4.27 -2.07
C LEU A 70 -9.33 4.62 -0.59
N LEU A 71 -10.16 5.54 -0.10
CA LEU A 71 -10.20 5.89 1.32
C LEU A 71 -10.69 4.71 2.17
N ILE A 72 -11.80 4.06 1.78
CA ILE A 72 -12.32 2.89 2.48
C ILE A 72 -11.27 1.78 2.51
N PHE A 73 -10.71 1.45 1.34
CA PHE A 73 -9.66 0.45 1.21
C PHE A 73 -8.45 0.78 2.10
N THR A 74 -7.93 2.00 2.01
CA THR A 74 -6.73 2.41 2.73
C THR A 74 -6.91 2.32 4.24
N VAL A 75 -8.01 2.85 4.77
CA VAL A 75 -8.29 2.83 6.21
C VAL A 75 -8.38 1.39 6.72
N LEU A 76 -9.20 0.56 6.07
CA LEU A 76 -9.38 -0.82 6.48
C LEU A 76 -8.09 -1.63 6.31
N PHE A 77 -7.42 -1.50 5.18
CA PHE A 77 -6.17 -2.20 4.90
C PHE A 77 -5.08 -1.88 5.93
N VAL A 78 -4.85 -0.59 6.21
CA VAL A 78 -3.85 -0.15 7.18
C VAL A 78 -4.18 -0.63 8.59
N VAL A 79 -5.42 -0.40 9.05
CA VAL A 79 -5.84 -0.77 10.40
C VAL A 79 -5.76 -2.27 10.60
N VAL A 80 -6.32 -3.07 9.69
CA VAL A 80 -6.38 -4.53 9.84
C VAL A 80 -4.99 -5.15 9.70
N CYS A 81 -4.14 -4.67 8.75
CA CYS A 81 -2.76 -5.16 8.63
C CYS A 81 -1.93 -4.87 9.89
N ILE A 82 -2.07 -3.68 10.49
CA ILE A 82 -1.37 -3.34 11.72
C ILE A 82 -1.85 -4.22 12.88
N LEU A 83 -3.16 -4.36 13.04
CA LEU A 83 -3.72 -5.20 14.13
C LEU A 83 -3.27 -6.66 14.02
N ILE A 84 -3.39 -7.26 12.83
CA ILE A 84 -2.93 -8.63 12.57
C ILE A 84 -1.41 -8.73 12.73
N GLY A 85 -0.66 -7.78 12.18
CA GLY A 85 0.80 -7.75 12.25
C GLY A 85 1.32 -7.70 13.68
N ILE A 86 0.76 -6.82 14.53
CA ILE A 86 1.10 -6.73 15.96
C ILE A 86 0.73 -8.04 16.67
N LEU A 87 -0.50 -8.53 16.47
CA LEU A 87 -0.96 -9.75 17.12
C LEU A 87 -0.03 -10.94 16.80
N LEU A 88 0.27 -11.14 15.51
CA LEU A 88 1.16 -12.21 15.08
C LEU A 88 2.58 -12.02 15.59
N SER A 89 3.10 -10.79 15.63
CA SER A 89 4.45 -10.52 16.13
C SER A 89 4.57 -10.82 17.63
N ILE A 90 3.57 -10.44 18.43
CA ILE A 90 3.54 -10.75 19.88
C ILE A 90 3.46 -12.26 20.11
N LEU A 91 2.63 -12.98 19.33
CA LEU A 91 2.51 -14.42 19.43
C LEU A 91 3.83 -15.13 19.05
N LEU A 92 4.51 -14.70 17.99
CA LEU A 92 5.78 -15.29 17.54
C LEU A 92 6.96 -14.94 18.46
N ASP A 93 6.88 -13.86 19.22
CA ASP A 93 7.91 -13.49 20.18
C ASP A 93 7.94 -14.39 21.41
N GLN A 94 6.94 -15.24 21.63
CA GLN A 94 6.78 -16.15 22.79
C GLN A 94 7.65 -17.43 22.75
N LYS A 95 8.84 -17.43 22.17
CA LYS A 95 9.77 -18.59 22.13
C LYS A 95 9.12 -19.92 21.69
N ILE A 96 8.39 -19.88 20.60
CA ILE A 96 7.69 -21.04 20.02
C ILE A 96 8.71 -21.94 19.28
N ARG A 97 8.69 -23.28 19.51
CA ARG A 97 9.60 -24.23 18.82
C ARG A 97 9.50 -24.18 17.29
N ALA A 98 8.32 -23.85 16.73
CA ALA A 98 8.06 -23.79 15.29
C ALA A 98 8.11 -22.35 14.72
N GLU A 99 8.73 -21.39 15.41
CA GLU A 99 8.73 -19.97 15.02
C GLU A 99 9.19 -19.76 13.57
N GLY A 100 10.32 -20.36 13.18
CA GLY A 100 10.85 -20.19 11.83
C GLY A 100 9.90 -20.68 10.73
N PHE A 101 9.23 -21.81 10.96
CA PHE A 101 8.24 -22.36 10.04
C PHE A 101 6.98 -21.47 9.93
N LEU A 102 6.42 -21.06 11.06
CA LEU A 102 5.26 -20.17 11.09
C LEU A 102 5.57 -18.82 10.43
N ARG A 103 6.74 -18.23 10.74
CA ARG A 103 7.18 -16.99 10.12
C ARG A 103 7.27 -17.12 8.60
N THR A 104 7.78 -18.24 8.09
CA THR A 104 7.85 -18.49 6.65
C THR A 104 6.45 -18.57 6.02
N ILE A 105 5.50 -19.27 6.66
CA ILE A 105 4.12 -19.37 6.18
C ILE A 105 3.46 -17.99 6.09
N TYR A 106 3.61 -17.16 7.13
CA TYR A 106 3.00 -15.82 7.12
C TYR A 106 3.67 -14.86 6.14
N LEU A 107 4.96 -15.03 5.85
CA LEU A 107 5.67 -14.19 4.87
C LEU A 107 5.46 -14.66 3.43
N TYR A 108 5.08 -15.93 3.21
CA TYR A 108 4.96 -16.49 1.87
C TYR A 108 4.00 -15.74 0.95
N PRO A 109 2.81 -15.26 1.39
CA PRO A 109 1.90 -14.50 0.55
C PRO A 109 2.52 -13.26 -0.10
N MET A 110 3.45 -12.60 0.59
CA MET A 110 4.13 -11.41 0.07
C MET A 110 5.06 -11.71 -1.12
N ALA A 111 5.54 -12.96 -1.26
CA ALA A 111 6.35 -13.37 -2.40
C ALA A 111 5.54 -13.54 -3.70
N LEU A 112 4.22 -13.58 -3.61
CA LEU A 112 3.33 -13.65 -4.76
C LEU A 112 3.12 -12.27 -5.39
N SER A 113 2.95 -12.23 -6.73
CA SER A 113 2.52 -10.98 -7.37
C SER A 113 1.06 -10.67 -7.03
N PHE A 114 0.69 -9.40 -7.02
CA PHE A 114 -0.70 -8.97 -6.79
C PHE A 114 -1.68 -9.55 -7.83
N ILE A 115 -1.24 -9.79 -9.05
CA ILE A 115 -2.07 -10.44 -10.09
C ILE A 115 -2.39 -11.89 -9.71
N VAL A 116 -1.38 -12.65 -9.26
CA VAL A 116 -1.58 -14.05 -8.81
C VAL A 116 -2.49 -14.08 -7.59
N THR A 117 -2.24 -13.24 -6.61
CA THR A 117 -3.09 -13.10 -5.43
C THR A 117 -4.53 -12.77 -5.82
N GLY A 118 -4.74 -11.75 -6.65
CA GLY A 118 -6.08 -11.35 -7.09
C GLY A 118 -6.80 -12.47 -7.83
N THR A 119 -6.10 -13.19 -8.71
CA THR A 119 -6.68 -14.31 -9.45
C THR A 119 -7.07 -15.47 -8.54
N ALA A 120 -6.21 -15.84 -7.59
CA ALA A 120 -6.48 -16.89 -6.63
C ALA A 120 -7.69 -16.53 -5.73
N TRP A 121 -7.70 -15.33 -5.18
CA TRP A 121 -8.83 -14.85 -4.39
C TRP A 121 -10.12 -14.71 -5.19
N LYS A 122 -10.06 -14.34 -6.49
CA LYS A 122 -11.22 -14.34 -7.37
C LYS A 122 -11.86 -15.72 -7.49
N TRP A 123 -11.05 -16.78 -7.58
CA TRP A 123 -11.57 -18.15 -7.60
C TRP A 123 -12.12 -18.58 -6.24
N MET A 124 -11.42 -18.26 -5.15
CA MET A 124 -11.84 -18.58 -3.80
C MET A 124 -13.15 -17.88 -3.40
N LEU A 125 -13.35 -16.65 -3.85
CA LEU A 125 -14.55 -15.85 -3.53
C LEU A 125 -15.64 -15.96 -4.58
N ASN A 126 -15.46 -16.79 -5.60
CA ASN A 126 -16.49 -17.01 -6.62
C ASN A 126 -17.71 -17.73 -6.00
N PRO A 127 -18.93 -17.17 -6.12
CA PRO A 127 -20.11 -17.76 -5.49
C PRO A 127 -20.41 -19.19 -5.96
N THR A 128 -20.10 -19.53 -7.22
CA THR A 128 -20.44 -20.82 -7.83
C THR A 128 -19.38 -21.90 -7.65
N MET A 129 -18.13 -21.54 -7.36
CA MET A 129 -17.01 -22.50 -7.30
C MET A 129 -16.12 -22.34 -6.05
N GLY A 130 -16.29 -21.25 -5.30
CA GLY A 130 -15.42 -20.89 -4.20
C GLY A 130 -15.91 -21.33 -2.82
N ILE A 131 -15.64 -20.51 -1.82
CA ILE A 131 -15.93 -20.78 -0.40
C ILE A 131 -17.43 -20.99 -0.18
N GLU A 132 -18.30 -20.21 -0.83
CA GLU A 132 -19.74 -20.35 -0.71
C GLU A 132 -20.18 -21.76 -1.11
N LYS A 133 -19.75 -22.23 -2.27
CA LYS A 133 -20.05 -23.58 -2.76
C LYS A 133 -19.54 -24.66 -1.79
N LEU A 134 -18.32 -24.51 -1.29
CA LEU A 134 -17.73 -25.47 -0.36
C LEU A 134 -18.50 -25.55 0.96
N VAL A 135 -18.93 -24.41 1.51
CA VAL A 135 -19.69 -24.36 2.78
C VAL A 135 -21.10 -24.90 2.58
N THR A 136 -21.76 -24.60 1.45
CA THR A 136 -23.08 -25.16 1.13
C THR A 136 -23.04 -26.68 0.90
N ASP A 137 -21.97 -27.21 0.27
CA ASP A 137 -21.76 -28.65 0.10
C ASP A 137 -21.51 -29.37 1.45
N TRP A 138 -21.04 -28.67 2.48
CA TRP A 138 -20.94 -29.21 3.85
C TRP A 138 -22.26 -29.21 4.60
N GLY A 139 -23.35 -28.75 3.97
CA GLY A 139 -24.71 -28.78 4.54
C GLY A 139 -25.22 -27.44 5.07
N PHE A 140 -24.45 -26.37 5.00
CA PHE A 140 -24.86 -25.02 5.39
C PHE A 140 -25.52 -24.30 4.19
N THR A 141 -26.72 -24.71 3.81
CA THR A 141 -27.42 -24.25 2.58
C THR A 141 -27.79 -22.77 2.60
N ASP A 142 -27.89 -22.16 3.79
CA ASP A 142 -28.26 -20.74 3.94
C ASP A 142 -27.05 -19.80 3.91
N PHE A 143 -25.84 -20.34 3.77
CA PHE A 143 -24.63 -19.54 3.70
C PHE A 143 -24.50 -18.89 2.31
N THR A 144 -24.44 -17.56 2.27
CA THR A 144 -24.22 -16.76 1.06
C THR A 144 -22.98 -15.90 1.21
N PHE A 145 -22.11 -15.89 0.23
CA PHE A 145 -20.92 -15.04 0.18
C PHE A 145 -20.72 -14.47 -1.23
N ASP A 146 -21.66 -13.65 -1.65
CA ASP A 146 -21.71 -13.04 -2.99
C ASP A 146 -20.94 -11.70 -3.11
N TRP A 147 -20.07 -11.42 -2.15
CA TRP A 147 -19.37 -10.12 -2.02
C TRP A 147 -18.60 -9.72 -3.29
N LEU A 148 -18.05 -10.70 -4.02
CA LEU A 148 -17.30 -10.44 -5.26
C LEU A 148 -18.18 -9.80 -6.36
N VAL A 149 -19.46 -10.14 -6.39
CA VAL A 149 -20.44 -9.69 -7.40
C VAL A 149 -21.40 -8.63 -6.87
N SER A 150 -21.35 -8.33 -5.58
CA SER A 150 -22.15 -7.29 -4.93
C SER A 150 -21.51 -5.91 -5.15
N ARG A 151 -22.32 -4.91 -5.50
CA ARG A 151 -21.85 -3.53 -5.66
C ARG A 151 -21.36 -2.89 -4.36
N GLU A 152 -21.96 -3.26 -3.24
CA GLU A 152 -21.65 -2.67 -1.94
C GLU A 152 -20.45 -3.36 -1.28
N MET A 153 -20.29 -4.67 -1.55
CA MET A 153 -19.33 -5.49 -0.82
C MET A 153 -18.02 -5.75 -1.59
N SER A 154 -17.99 -5.49 -2.90
CA SER A 154 -16.82 -5.83 -3.75
C SER A 154 -15.50 -5.18 -3.29
N ILE A 155 -15.53 -3.97 -2.73
CA ILE A 155 -14.35 -3.30 -2.20
C ILE A 155 -13.73 -4.07 -1.03
N TYR A 156 -14.55 -4.70 -0.18
CA TYR A 156 -14.08 -5.47 0.97
C TYR A 156 -13.37 -6.76 0.56
N THR A 157 -13.70 -7.34 -0.60
CA THR A 157 -12.97 -8.50 -1.13
C THR A 157 -11.53 -8.14 -1.47
N ILE A 158 -11.31 -6.92 -1.97
CA ILE A 158 -9.97 -6.40 -2.25
C ILE A 158 -9.20 -6.19 -0.93
N VAL A 159 -9.86 -5.67 0.11
CA VAL A 159 -9.27 -5.51 1.45
C VAL A 159 -8.81 -6.86 2.00
N ILE A 160 -9.65 -7.89 1.94
CA ILE A 160 -9.33 -9.26 2.42
C ILE A 160 -8.07 -9.79 1.72
N ALA A 161 -8.03 -9.73 0.39
CA ALA A 161 -6.89 -10.22 -0.39
C ALA A 161 -5.59 -9.43 -0.11
N ALA A 162 -5.69 -8.10 0.00
CA ALA A 162 -4.56 -7.23 0.30
C ALA A 162 -4.01 -7.46 1.72
N VAL A 163 -4.90 -7.58 2.71
CA VAL A 163 -4.54 -7.87 4.10
C VAL A 163 -3.85 -9.22 4.21
N TRP A 164 -4.40 -10.26 3.60
CA TRP A 164 -3.77 -11.58 3.57
C TRP A 164 -2.35 -11.53 2.99
N GLN A 165 -2.14 -10.80 1.91
CA GLN A 165 -0.84 -10.68 1.27
C GLN A 165 0.17 -9.89 2.09
N SER A 166 -0.26 -8.84 2.79
CA SER A 166 0.66 -7.85 3.38
C SER A 166 0.87 -8.00 4.89
N SER A 167 -0.07 -8.65 5.61
CA SER A 167 -0.02 -8.75 7.08
C SER A 167 1.21 -9.46 7.60
N GLY A 168 1.73 -10.48 6.88
CA GLY A 168 2.95 -11.18 7.25
C GLY A 168 4.20 -10.29 7.20
N PHE A 169 4.28 -9.37 6.25
CA PHE A 169 5.36 -8.39 6.20
C PHE A 169 5.30 -7.41 7.37
N ILE A 170 4.11 -6.92 7.68
CA ILE A 170 3.90 -6.04 8.82
C ILE A 170 4.22 -6.78 10.14
N MET A 171 3.82 -8.04 10.26
CA MET A 171 4.25 -8.91 11.37
C MET A 171 5.79 -8.94 11.49
N ALA A 172 6.53 -9.12 10.39
CA ALA A 172 7.99 -9.17 10.44
C ALA A 172 8.62 -7.84 10.88
N LEU A 173 8.07 -6.71 10.43
CA LEU A 173 8.51 -5.38 10.89
C LEU A 173 8.28 -5.19 12.39
N PHE A 174 7.10 -5.55 12.88
CA PHE A 174 6.78 -5.45 14.31
C PHE A 174 7.60 -6.43 15.14
N LEU A 175 7.84 -7.65 14.67
CA LEU A 175 8.68 -8.63 15.36
C LEU A 175 10.14 -8.14 15.47
N ALA A 176 10.68 -7.54 14.40
CA ALA A 176 12.00 -6.93 14.45
C ALA A 176 12.04 -5.74 15.44
N GLY A 177 11.00 -4.92 15.47
CA GLY A 177 10.86 -3.83 16.43
C GLY A 177 10.77 -4.32 17.87
N LEU A 178 9.97 -5.36 18.15
CA LEU A 178 9.88 -5.98 19.47
C LEU A 178 11.24 -6.47 19.97
N ARG A 179 11.98 -7.16 19.10
CA ARG A 179 13.30 -7.73 19.43
C ARG A 179 14.44 -6.70 19.51
N SER A 180 14.20 -5.47 19.11
CA SER A 180 15.16 -4.36 19.28
C SER A 180 15.06 -3.70 20.66
N ILE A 181 14.03 -4.00 21.44
CA ILE A 181 13.84 -3.48 22.79
C ILE A 181 14.70 -4.29 23.76
N ASP A 182 15.44 -3.60 24.62
CA ASP A 182 16.30 -4.24 25.60
C ASP A 182 15.46 -5.04 26.62
N ASP A 183 15.81 -6.32 26.76
CA ASP A 183 15.19 -7.23 27.72
C ASP A 183 15.28 -6.71 29.17
N GLU A 184 16.27 -5.89 29.50
CA GLU A 184 16.44 -5.33 30.85
C GLU A 184 15.31 -4.37 31.22
N ILE A 185 14.79 -3.61 30.26
CA ILE A 185 13.63 -2.73 30.46
C ILE A 185 12.41 -3.55 30.88
N VAL A 186 12.18 -4.67 30.19
CA VAL A 186 11.06 -5.58 30.49
C VAL A 186 11.25 -6.27 31.84
N LYS A 187 12.49 -6.68 32.16
CA LYS A 187 12.81 -7.30 33.46
C LYS A 187 12.61 -6.30 34.62
N ALA A 188 13.09 -5.06 34.47
CA ALA A 188 12.91 -4.01 35.47
C ALA A 188 11.43 -3.75 35.77
N ALA A 189 10.62 -3.58 34.72
CA ALA A 189 9.17 -3.38 34.87
C ALA A 189 8.47 -4.57 35.56
N LYS A 190 8.93 -5.81 35.33
CA LYS A 190 8.42 -7.00 36.05
C LYS A 190 8.80 -7.00 37.53
N ILE A 191 10.01 -6.55 37.89
CA ILE A 191 10.46 -6.41 39.30
C ILE A 191 9.60 -5.37 39.99
N ASP A 192 9.23 -4.27 39.31
CA ASP A 192 8.33 -3.23 39.82
C ASP A 192 6.86 -3.71 39.94
N GLY A 193 6.57 -4.97 39.57
CA GLY A 193 5.23 -5.56 39.72
C GLY A 193 4.27 -5.24 38.57
N ALA A 194 4.75 -4.68 37.45
CA ALA A 194 3.90 -4.39 36.32
C ALA A 194 3.37 -5.68 35.64
N SER A 195 2.07 -5.73 35.33
CA SER A 195 1.48 -6.82 34.55
C SER A 195 2.00 -6.83 33.11
N LEU A 196 2.01 -7.99 32.45
CA LEU A 196 2.40 -8.10 31.03
C LEU A 196 1.60 -7.15 30.15
N TYR A 197 0.30 -7.03 30.35
CA TYR A 197 -0.55 -6.09 29.61
C TYR A 197 -0.08 -4.64 29.78
N SER A 198 0.21 -4.23 31.03
CA SER A 198 0.74 -2.89 31.32
C SER A 198 2.08 -2.67 30.62
N ILE A 199 3.01 -3.64 30.68
CA ILE A 199 4.31 -3.54 30.02
C ILE A 199 4.15 -3.31 28.51
N TYR A 200 3.27 -4.08 27.85
CA TYR A 200 3.04 -3.89 26.40
C TYR A 200 2.46 -2.52 26.09
N ILE A 201 1.40 -2.09 26.78
CA ILE A 201 0.68 -0.85 26.43
C ILE A 201 1.47 0.40 26.83
N THR A 202 2.15 0.40 28.00
CA THR A 202 2.78 1.61 28.52
C THR A 202 4.26 1.74 28.18
N ILE A 203 4.93 0.64 27.83
CA ILE A 203 6.37 0.64 27.56
C ILE A 203 6.66 0.22 26.12
N ILE A 204 6.30 -1.00 25.75
CA ILE A 204 6.70 -1.61 24.47
C ILE A 204 6.08 -0.89 23.27
N LEU A 205 4.75 -0.76 23.24
CA LEU A 205 4.06 -0.14 22.10
C LEU A 205 4.47 1.33 21.88
N PRO A 206 4.63 2.18 22.90
CA PRO A 206 5.17 3.52 22.72
C PRO A 206 6.61 3.55 22.19
N MET A 207 7.48 2.62 22.62
CA MET A 207 8.85 2.51 22.09
C MET A 207 8.87 2.09 20.64
N MET A 208 7.87 1.33 20.18
CA MET A 208 7.72 0.89 18.78
C MET A 208 7.13 1.96 17.85
N ARG A 209 6.88 3.18 18.32
CA ARG A 209 6.30 4.26 17.50
C ARG A 209 6.99 4.45 16.13
N PRO A 210 8.32 4.37 15.98
CA PRO A 210 8.96 4.45 14.67
C PRO A 210 8.54 3.33 13.72
N VAL A 211 8.37 2.11 14.23
CA VAL A 211 7.91 0.95 13.44
C VAL A 211 6.48 1.13 12.98
N PHE A 212 5.60 1.65 13.85
CA PHE A 212 4.22 2.01 13.46
C PHE A 212 4.20 3.01 12.30
N MET A 213 4.97 4.10 12.43
CA MET A 213 5.02 5.14 11.40
C MET A 213 5.54 4.61 10.07
N SER A 214 6.63 3.83 10.09
CA SER A 214 7.16 3.19 8.88
C SER A 214 6.16 2.22 8.25
N SER A 215 5.48 1.40 9.06
CA SER A 215 4.45 0.47 8.59
C SER A 215 3.28 1.21 7.94
N ILE A 216 2.79 2.28 8.54
CA ILE A 216 1.70 3.11 7.98
C ILE A 216 2.11 3.68 6.62
N VAL A 217 3.30 4.26 6.51
CA VAL A 217 3.79 4.87 5.25
C VAL A 217 3.90 3.82 4.15
N ILE A 218 4.43 2.64 4.46
CA ILE A 218 4.55 1.54 3.49
C ILE A 218 3.16 1.08 3.02
N LEU A 219 2.23 0.87 3.95
CA LEU A 219 0.87 0.44 3.62
C LEU A 219 0.10 1.51 2.82
N LEU A 220 0.24 2.79 3.15
CA LEU A 220 -0.33 3.89 2.38
C LEU A 220 0.22 3.91 0.95
N HIS A 221 1.53 3.69 0.77
CA HIS A 221 2.13 3.59 -0.55
C HIS A 221 1.56 2.41 -1.37
N ILE A 222 1.41 1.24 -0.74
CA ILE A 222 0.79 0.07 -1.38
C ILE A 222 -0.66 0.37 -1.76
N SER A 223 -1.42 1.05 -0.90
CA SER A 223 -2.82 1.40 -1.15
C SER A 223 -3.00 2.25 -2.41
N ILE A 224 -2.21 3.31 -2.55
CA ILE A 224 -2.32 4.25 -3.68
C ILE A 224 -1.96 3.56 -5.00
N LYS A 225 -1.04 2.58 -4.96
CA LYS A 225 -0.58 1.80 -6.13
C LYS A 225 -1.43 0.55 -6.42
N SER A 226 -2.55 0.32 -5.73
CA SER A 226 -3.35 -0.91 -5.85
C SER A 226 -4.10 -1.00 -7.18
N TYR A 227 -3.38 -1.19 -8.27
CA TYR A 227 -3.93 -1.43 -9.61
C TYR A 227 -4.05 -2.93 -9.90
N ASP A 228 -2.94 -3.65 -9.80
CA ASP A 228 -2.84 -5.05 -10.23
C ASP A 228 -3.82 -5.96 -9.48
N LEU A 229 -3.94 -5.78 -8.15
CA LEU A 229 -4.86 -6.55 -7.33
C LEU A 229 -6.31 -6.31 -7.72
N VAL A 230 -6.69 -5.03 -7.91
CA VAL A 230 -8.06 -4.64 -8.28
C VAL A 230 -8.43 -5.21 -9.65
N ILE A 231 -7.55 -5.07 -10.63
CA ILE A 231 -7.79 -5.58 -11.98
C ILE A 231 -7.92 -7.11 -11.99
N ALA A 232 -7.04 -7.82 -11.29
CA ALA A 232 -7.07 -9.28 -11.25
C ALA A 232 -8.30 -9.83 -10.49
N LEU A 233 -8.72 -9.17 -9.41
CA LEU A 233 -9.79 -9.66 -8.56
C LEU A 233 -11.19 -9.26 -9.09
N THR A 234 -11.42 -7.97 -9.34
CA THR A 234 -12.75 -7.42 -9.65
C THR A 234 -12.83 -6.69 -10.99
N ALA A 235 -11.69 -6.36 -11.61
CA ALA A 235 -11.60 -5.47 -12.78
C ALA A 235 -12.26 -4.08 -12.57
N GLY A 236 -12.35 -3.62 -11.30
CA GLY A 236 -13.03 -2.38 -10.91
C GLY A 236 -14.54 -2.51 -10.72
N GLY A 237 -15.10 -3.73 -10.92
CA GLY A 237 -16.54 -4.00 -10.87
C GLY A 237 -17.09 -4.56 -9.58
N PRO A 238 -18.41 -4.85 -9.56
CA PRO A 238 -19.42 -4.68 -10.63
C PRO A 238 -19.65 -3.23 -11.05
N GLY A 239 -19.67 -2.96 -12.33
CA GLY A 239 -19.74 -1.59 -12.87
C GLY A 239 -18.45 -0.81 -12.53
N THR A 240 -18.51 0.12 -11.58
CA THR A 240 -17.37 0.89 -11.07
C THR A 240 -17.29 0.86 -9.53
N SER A 241 -17.96 -0.12 -8.91
CA SER A 241 -18.13 -0.17 -7.45
C SER A 241 -16.84 -0.42 -6.66
N SER A 242 -15.86 -1.08 -7.27
CA SER A 242 -14.54 -1.28 -6.68
C SER A 242 -13.42 -0.57 -7.48
N ASP A 243 -13.81 0.44 -8.28
CA ASP A 243 -12.84 1.23 -9.03
C ASP A 243 -11.92 2.02 -8.09
N MET A 244 -10.68 2.19 -8.49
CA MET A 244 -9.68 2.97 -7.73
C MET A 244 -9.01 3.99 -8.63
N PRO A 245 -8.38 5.05 -8.10
CA PRO A 245 -7.71 6.09 -8.90
C PRO A 245 -6.73 5.54 -9.94
N ALA A 246 -5.98 4.50 -9.61
CA ALA A 246 -5.06 3.86 -10.56
C ALA A 246 -5.78 3.15 -11.71
N VAL A 247 -6.94 2.53 -11.43
CA VAL A 247 -7.80 1.90 -12.45
C VAL A 247 -8.45 2.96 -13.31
N PHE A 248 -9.00 4.02 -12.70
CA PHE A 248 -9.55 5.17 -13.42
C PHE A 248 -8.52 5.77 -14.38
N MET A 249 -7.31 6.07 -13.89
CA MET A 249 -6.21 6.62 -14.70
C MET A 249 -5.93 5.76 -15.94
N THR A 250 -5.77 4.45 -15.75
CA THR A 250 -5.47 3.51 -16.83
C THR A 250 -6.62 3.42 -17.84
N GLN A 251 -7.85 3.41 -17.37
CA GLN A 251 -9.04 3.42 -18.21
C GLN A 251 -9.14 4.69 -19.08
N MET A 252 -8.86 5.87 -18.49
CA MET A 252 -8.86 7.14 -19.23
C MET A 252 -7.72 7.18 -20.25
N ALA A 253 -6.52 6.72 -19.90
CA ALA A 253 -5.35 6.75 -20.78
C ALA A 253 -5.52 5.80 -21.97
N PHE A 254 -5.81 4.52 -21.71
CA PHE A 254 -5.68 3.46 -22.70
C PHE A 254 -6.99 3.01 -23.34
N HIS A 255 -8.13 3.16 -22.65
CA HIS A 255 -9.42 2.73 -23.21
C HIS A 255 -10.25 3.90 -23.73
N ARG A 256 -10.13 5.09 -23.13
CA ARG A 256 -10.88 6.28 -23.57
C ARG A 256 -10.04 7.28 -24.35
N SER A 257 -8.73 7.05 -24.44
CA SER A 257 -7.78 7.95 -25.13
C SER A 257 -7.81 9.39 -24.64
N GLU A 258 -8.14 9.60 -23.34
CA GLU A 258 -8.18 10.89 -22.67
C GLU A 258 -6.90 11.11 -21.84
N ILE A 259 -5.74 11.22 -22.53
CA ILE A 259 -4.42 11.26 -21.87
C ILE A 259 -4.29 12.48 -20.94
N GLY A 260 -4.86 13.65 -21.31
CA GLY A 260 -4.83 14.84 -20.45
C GLY A 260 -5.56 14.61 -19.10
N LEU A 261 -6.74 13.96 -19.13
CA LEU A 261 -7.50 13.62 -17.93
C LEU A 261 -6.81 12.53 -17.08
N ALA A 262 -6.24 11.52 -17.76
CA ALA A 262 -5.43 10.49 -17.11
C ALA A 262 -4.19 11.07 -16.44
N SER A 263 -3.50 12.01 -17.08
CA SER A 263 -2.36 12.71 -16.50
C SER A 263 -2.76 13.60 -15.32
N ALA A 264 -3.94 14.22 -15.36
CA ALA A 264 -4.47 14.97 -14.21
C ALA A 264 -4.73 14.05 -13.02
N SER A 265 -5.31 12.86 -13.25
CA SER A 265 -5.51 11.87 -12.18
C SER A 265 -4.17 11.34 -11.62
N ALA A 266 -3.18 11.07 -12.48
CA ALA A 266 -1.83 10.68 -12.06
C ALA A 266 -1.14 11.78 -11.22
N ALA A 267 -1.26 13.04 -11.63
CA ALA A 267 -0.76 14.18 -10.87
C ALA A 267 -1.41 14.28 -9.48
N MET A 268 -2.73 14.09 -9.38
CA MET A 268 -3.44 14.08 -8.08
C MET A 268 -3.00 12.91 -7.20
N MET A 269 -2.83 11.70 -7.75
CA MET A 269 -2.29 10.56 -7.02
C MET A 269 -0.87 10.84 -6.50
N PHE A 270 -0.01 11.42 -7.33
CA PHE A 270 1.35 11.79 -6.93
C PHE A 270 1.36 12.85 -5.82
N LEU A 271 0.52 13.87 -5.91
CA LEU A 271 0.37 14.88 -4.85
C LEU A 271 -0.15 14.27 -3.55
N THR A 272 -1.03 13.28 -3.62
CA THR A 272 -1.50 12.54 -2.43
C THR A 272 -0.35 11.77 -1.77
N VAL A 273 0.52 11.11 -2.56
CA VAL A 273 1.73 10.45 -2.02
C VAL A 273 2.64 11.47 -1.34
N LEU A 274 2.91 12.61 -1.99
CA LEU A 274 3.74 13.66 -1.42
C LEU A 274 3.15 14.24 -0.12
N ALA A 275 1.84 14.44 -0.07
CA ALA A 275 1.15 14.95 1.12
C ALA A 275 1.30 14.01 2.34
N VAL A 276 1.54 12.73 2.11
CA VAL A 276 1.81 11.75 3.17
C VAL A 276 3.31 11.65 3.49
N VAL A 277 4.13 11.51 2.45
CA VAL A 277 5.56 11.22 2.62
C VAL A 277 6.35 12.43 3.14
N VAL A 278 6.04 13.65 2.67
CA VAL A 278 6.78 14.86 3.06
C VAL A 278 6.65 15.17 4.56
N PRO A 279 5.45 15.20 5.17
CA PRO A 279 5.33 15.40 6.61
C PRO A 279 6.01 14.30 7.44
N TYR A 280 5.95 13.05 6.95
CA TYR A 280 6.65 11.93 7.60
C TYR A 280 8.16 12.16 7.62
N LEU A 281 8.77 12.43 6.46
CA LEU A 281 10.21 12.70 6.35
C LEU A 281 10.63 13.89 7.23
N TYR A 282 9.85 14.97 7.21
CA TYR A 282 10.12 16.13 8.03
C TYR A 282 10.09 15.79 9.53
N SER A 283 9.12 15.01 9.97
CA SER A 283 9.01 14.59 11.37
C SER A 283 10.17 13.69 11.81
N GLU A 284 10.64 12.81 10.90
CA GLU A 284 11.75 11.90 11.17
C GLU A 284 13.10 12.61 11.24
N LEU A 285 13.37 13.53 10.30
CA LEU A 285 14.59 14.34 10.29
C LEU A 285 14.70 15.21 11.55
N ARG A 286 13.61 15.89 11.93
CA ARG A 286 13.58 16.73 13.13
C ARG A 286 13.83 15.92 14.40
N ARG A 287 13.46 14.67 14.43
CA ARG A 287 13.66 13.77 15.57
C ARG A 287 15.12 13.30 15.68
N GLN A 288 15.79 13.07 14.53
CA GLN A 288 17.22 12.74 14.51
C GLN A 288 18.05 13.92 15.02
N ASP A 289 17.72 15.14 14.60
CA ASP A 289 18.41 16.37 15.08
C ASP A 289 18.21 16.61 16.58
N ALA A 290 17.07 16.20 17.16
CA ALA A 290 16.80 16.35 18.60
C ALA A 290 17.52 15.31 19.47
N ASN A 291 18.00 14.22 18.88
CA ASN A 291 18.72 13.14 19.56
C ASN A 291 20.25 13.17 19.30
N SER A 292 20.74 14.05 18.47
CA SER A 292 22.16 14.35 18.21
C SER A 292 22.65 15.52 19.08
#